data_dd56e257234dad003e3dae1d1c3ac0c6
#
_entry.id   dd56e257234dad003e3dae1d1c3ac0c6
#
_cell.length_a   1.000
_cell.length_b   1.000
_cell.length_c   1.000
_cell.angle_alpha   90.00
_cell.angle_beta   90.00
_cell.angle_gamma   90.00
#
_symmetry.space_group_name_H-M   'P 1'
#
loop_
_entity.id
_entity.type
_entity.pdbx_description
1 polymer ?
#
loop_
_entity_poly.entity_id
_entity_poly.type
_entity_poly.pdbx_seq_one_letter_code
_entity_poly.pdbx_strand_id
1 'polypeptide(L)'
;MSLETAEAVAIGGNPILDNIVRLIGGFGFNQIVPSPITEEKMFTQDRALERHFGRNIFKIEHPSENLVLSPTQLLNVFKLYSQNLKNRGPFVAKWFYISPAVRPEGGHFAVSHELGVFVLGEEGSLANIQLINAVTQVFSGLGIKEFIAEITSRGCKACQANYREILRDYLDKTETLLCGDCRADMAGENILSVFDCQTQTCRSVLMSSPQLIDFLDDSCRTTLVDALETIDGLDIPYVLNANLSNHLAEEKILFRINVPGGEERVLGAGGNYSRLISRHFGEGSPPVLGFFANLEEVVRAVPEERRTPLDTVEVFIIPLGVIACRRALALYRELRDAGLKVAEAMLGNQSIKHQLKEAVDHHSEIALIVGQKEAMEETVILRDMRSGMQELFTNERVVDEVKKRLGK
;
A
#
# COMPACT_ATOMS: atom_id res chain seq x y z
N MET A 1 18.34 -19.01 -9.98
CA MET A 1 17.56 -17.77 -9.97
C MET A 1 17.43 -17.38 -8.50
N SER A 2 18.23 -16.42 -8.04
CA SER A 2 18.23 -15.97 -6.64
C SER A 2 17.04 -15.04 -6.42
N LEU A 3 16.21 -15.38 -5.46
CA LEU A 3 15.22 -14.45 -4.91
C LEU A 3 16.00 -13.41 -4.08
N GLU A 4 16.35 -12.28 -4.67
CA GLU A 4 16.68 -11.10 -3.88
C GLU A 4 15.37 -10.56 -3.34
N THR A 5 15.12 -10.81 -2.06
CA THR A 5 14.02 -10.23 -1.32
C THR A 5 14.28 -8.74 -1.17
N ALA A 6 13.42 -7.90 -1.74
CA ALA A 6 13.22 -6.55 -1.23
C ALA A 6 13.06 -6.66 0.30
N GLU A 7 13.58 -5.69 1.04
CA GLU A 7 13.45 -5.67 2.51
C GLU A 7 12.02 -6.00 2.90
N ALA A 8 11.84 -7.17 3.50
CA ALA A 8 10.52 -7.67 3.85
C ALA A 8 9.92 -6.74 4.91
N VAL A 9 8.92 -5.99 4.55
CA VAL A 9 8.10 -5.27 5.55
C VAL A 9 7.36 -6.34 6.34
N ALA A 10 7.74 -6.53 7.60
CA ALA A 10 7.04 -7.45 8.49
C ALA A 10 5.57 -7.01 8.60
N ILE A 11 4.63 -7.84 8.13
CA ILE A 11 3.20 -7.51 8.12
C ILE A 11 2.60 -7.59 9.52
N GLY A 12 3.09 -8.51 10.36
CA GLY A 12 2.63 -8.63 11.74
C GLY A 12 3.44 -7.74 12.69
N GLY A 13 2.76 -6.84 13.43
CA GLY A 13 3.40 -5.95 14.39
C GLY A 13 4.12 -4.75 13.78
N ASN A 14 3.85 -4.41 12.51
CA ASN A 14 4.35 -3.18 11.91
C ASN A 14 3.42 -2.01 12.29
N PRO A 15 3.85 -1.07 13.13
CA PRO A 15 3.02 0.01 13.63
C PRO A 15 2.49 0.92 12.51
N ILE A 16 3.18 1.00 11.37
CA ILE A 16 2.72 1.76 10.21
C ILE A 16 1.48 1.09 9.61
N LEU A 17 1.49 -0.24 9.45
CA LEU A 17 0.35 -0.98 8.91
C LEU A 17 -0.85 -0.92 9.85
N ASP A 18 -0.65 -1.08 11.16
CA ASP A 18 -1.70 -0.95 12.16
C ASP A 18 -2.30 0.46 12.16
N ASN A 19 -1.47 1.49 12.00
CA ASN A 19 -1.93 2.87 11.84
C ASN A 19 -2.72 3.08 10.54
N ILE A 20 -2.29 2.51 9.42
CA ILE A 20 -3.04 2.55 8.15
C ILE A 20 -4.43 1.94 8.34
N VAL A 21 -4.51 0.73 8.91
CA VAL A 21 -5.78 0.04 9.17
C VAL A 21 -6.70 0.87 10.05
N ARG A 22 -6.16 1.43 11.14
CA ARG A 22 -6.92 2.27 12.06
C ARG A 22 -7.42 3.56 11.41
N LEU A 23 -6.56 4.24 10.65
CA LEU A 23 -6.89 5.51 10.01
C LEU A 23 -7.94 5.32 8.91
N ILE A 24 -7.77 4.32 8.01
CA ILE A 24 -8.74 4.01 6.96
C ILE A 24 -10.08 3.56 7.57
N GLY A 25 -10.03 2.74 8.63
CA GLY A 25 -11.23 2.32 9.36
C GLY A 25 -12.01 3.50 9.93
N GLY A 26 -11.34 4.56 10.37
CA GLY A 26 -11.96 5.81 10.85
C GLY A 26 -12.81 6.52 9.79
N PHE A 27 -12.55 6.30 8.50
CA PHE A 27 -13.38 6.78 7.38
C PHE A 27 -14.52 5.82 7.00
N GLY A 28 -14.74 4.76 7.79
CA GLY A 28 -15.79 3.77 7.56
C GLY A 28 -15.47 2.75 6.47
N PHE A 29 -14.20 2.56 6.13
CA PHE A 29 -13.78 1.47 5.25
C PHE A 29 -13.58 0.19 6.05
N ASN A 30 -14.07 -0.93 5.52
CA ASN A 30 -13.92 -2.25 6.12
C ASN A 30 -12.80 -3.02 5.42
N GLN A 31 -11.97 -3.68 6.21
CA GLN A 31 -10.92 -4.52 5.67
C GLN A 31 -11.50 -5.80 5.08
N ILE A 32 -11.03 -6.17 3.90
CA ILE A 32 -11.35 -7.43 3.23
C ILE A 32 -10.06 -8.18 2.89
N VAL A 33 -10.19 -9.47 2.61
CA VAL A 33 -9.09 -10.32 2.13
C VAL A 33 -9.51 -10.89 0.77
N PRO A 34 -9.15 -10.25 -0.35
CA PRO A 34 -9.41 -10.79 -1.67
C PRO A 34 -8.52 -12.01 -1.95
N SER A 35 -9.01 -12.92 -2.79
CA SER A 35 -8.21 -14.08 -3.20
C SER A 35 -6.97 -13.64 -3.99
N PRO A 36 -5.76 -14.08 -3.65
CA PRO A 36 -4.56 -13.79 -4.44
C PRO A 36 -4.50 -14.60 -5.74
N ILE A 37 -5.36 -15.59 -5.91
CA ILE A 37 -5.40 -16.49 -7.05
C ILE A 37 -6.70 -16.28 -7.82
N THR A 38 -6.61 -16.23 -9.15
CA THR A 38 -7.75 -16.05 -10.04
C THR A 38 -7.55 -16.80 -11.37
N GLU A 39 -8.60 -16.84 -12.19
CA GLU A 39 -8.55 -17.45 -13.51
C GLU A 39 -7.73 -16.59 -14.49
N GLU A 40 -6.85 -17.20 -15.27
CA GLU A 40 -6.00 -16.53 -16.27
C GLU A 40 -6.82 -15.68 -17.25
N LYS A 41 -8.01 -16.18 -17.66
CA LYS A 41 -8.89 -15.48 -18.59
C LYS A 41 -9.29 -14.07 -18.12
N MET A 42 -9.32 -13.81 -16.82
CA MET A 42 -9.64 -12.49 -16.27
C MET A 42 -8.67 -11.41 -16.76
N PHE A 43 -7.44 -11.80 -17.12
CA PHE A 43 -6.40 -10.87 -17.59
C PHE A 43 -6.13 -10.97 -19.10
N THR A 44 -6.36 -12.13 -19.71
CA THR A 44 -6.04 -12.35 -21.15
C THR A 44 -7.16 -12.00 -22.09
N GLN A 45 -8.40 -11.85 -21.61
CA GLN A 45 -9.56 -11.47 -22.43
C GLN A 45 -9.70 -9.95 -22.63
N ASP A 46 -9.05 -9.14 -21.83
CA ASP A 46 -9.03 -7.67 -21.94
C ASP A 46 -7.68 -7.19 -22.44
N ARG A 47 -7.67 -6.49 -23.59
CA ARG A 47 -6.43 -6.00 -24.22
C ARG A 47 -5.64 -5.03 -23.34
N ALA A 48 -6.32 -4.22 -22.51
CA ALA A 48 -5.64 -3.28 -21.62
C ALA A 48 -4.93 -4.04 -20.50
N LEU A 49 -5.59 -5.03 -19.90
CA LEU A 49 -4.99 -5.89 -18.88
C LEU A 49 -3.90 -6.79 -19.46
N GLU A 50 -4.12 -7.38 -20.63
CA GLU A 50 -3.12 -8.20 -21.31
C GLU A 50 -1.85 -7.39 -21.64
N ARG A 51 -2.02 -6.16 -22.15
CA ARG A 51 -0.89 -5.27 -22.44
C ARG A 51 -0.14 -4.88 -21.17
N HIS A 52 -0.86 -4.58 -20.09
CA HIS A 52 -0.26 -4.12 -18.84
C HIS A 52 0.37 -5.26 -18.03
N PHE A 53 -0.29 -6.41 -17.97
CA PHE A 53 0.12 -7.54 -17.14
C PHE A 53 0.56 -8.78 -17.92
N GLY A 54 0.16 -8.96 -19.18
CA GLY A 54 0.20 -10.24 -19.89
C GLY A 54 1.55 -10.95 -19.95
N ARG A 55 2.66 -10.19 -20.05
CA ARG A 55 4.02 -10.77 -20.03
C ARG A 55 4.51 -11.11 -18.62
N ASN A 56 3.78 -10.70 -17.61
CA ASN A 56 4.18 -10.68 -16.21
C ASN A 56 3.21 -11.45 -15.31
N ILE A 57 2.36 -12.28 -15.90
CA ILE A 57 1.39 -13.10 -15.18
C ILE A 57 2.06 -14.41 -14.76
N PHE A 58 2.03 -14.69 -13.46
CA PHE A 58 2.49 -15.96 -12.91
C PHE A 58 1.41 -17.02 -13.03
N LYS A 59 1.66 -18.03 -13.85
CA LYS A 59 0.77 -19.17 -13.98
C LYS A 59 1.00 -20.17 -12.86
N ILE A 60 -0.10 -20.68 -12.32
CA ILE A 60 -0.10 -21.72 -11.30
C ILE A 60 -0.48 -23.04 -12.00
N GLU A 61 0.38 -24.03 -11.90
CA GLU A 61 0.08 -25.36 -12.42
C GLU A 61 -1.07 -25.98 -11.60
N HIS A 62 -2.20 -26.21 -12.27
CA HIS A 62 -3.37 -26.88 -11.70
C HIS A 62 -3.96 -27.88 -12.72
N PRO A 63 -4.36 -29.10 -12.30
CA PRO A 63 -4.76 -30.16 -13.23
C PRO A 63 -5.95 -29.84 -14.13
N SER A 64 -6.86 -28.96 -13.71
CA SER A 64 -8.13 -28.71 -14.39
C SER A 64 -8.45 -27.25 -14.66
N GLU A 65 -7.65 -26.32 -14.16
CA GLU A 65 -7.94 -24.88 -14.25
C GLU A 65 -6.68 -24.09 -14.64
N ASN A 66 -6.85 -23.07 -15.49
CA ASN A 66 -5.79 -22.12 -15.79
C ASN A 66 -5.82 -21.00 -14.74
N LEU A 67 -5.04 -21.18 -13.70
CA LEU A 67 -4.95 -20.25 -12.59
C LEU A 67 -3.70 -19.38 -12.68
N VAL A 68 -3.80 -18.18 -12.13
CA VAL A 68 -2.69 -17.23 -12.05
C VAL A 68 -2.66 -16.58 -10.67
N LEU A 69 -1.46 -16.17 -10.25
CA LEU A 69 -1.32 -15.21 -9.17
C LEU A 69 -1.79 -13.85 -9.69
N SER A 70 -2.77 -13.25 -9.01
CA SER A 70 -3.41 -12.02 -9.47
C SER A 70 -2.43 -10.84 -9.42
N PRO A 71 -2.11 -10.21 -10.55
CA PRO A 71 -1.20 -9.05 -10.59
C PRO A 71 -1.83 -7.76 -10.02
N THR A 72 -3.15 -7.73 -9.87
CA THR A 72 -3.92 -6.70 -9.16
C THR A 72 -5.15 -7.31 -8.54
N GLN A 73 -5.57 -6.83 -7.37
CA GLN A 73 -6.75 -7.35 -6.68
C GLN A 73 -8.07 -6.73 -7.14
N LEU A 74 -8.04 -5.74 -8.04
CA LEU A 74 -9.23 -5.02 -8.51
C LEU A 74 -10.39 -5.94 -8.92
N LEU A 75 -10.11 -6.91 -9.80
CA LEU A 75 -11.12 -7.84 -10.31
C LEU A 75 -11.63 -8.80 -9.23
N ASN A 76 -10.74 -9.22 -8.31
CA ASN A 76 -11.11 -10.09 -7.19
C ASN A 76 -11.95 -9.36 -6.14
N VAL A 77 -11.67 -8.09 -5.88
CA VAL A 77 -12.49 -7.22 -5.02
C VAL A 77 -13.89 -7.09 -5.61
N PHE A 78 -14.01 -6.81 -6.92
CA PHE A 78 -15.31 -6.70 -7.55
C PHE A 78 -16.04 -8.04 -7.61
N LYS A 79 -15.36 -9.15 -7.85
CA LYS A 79 -15.94 -10.50 -7.78
C LYS A 79 -16.56 -10.75 -6.40
N LEU A 80 -15.87 -10.41 -5.34
CA LEU A 80 -16.35 -10.50 -3.96
C LEU A 80 -17.59 -9.59 -3.75
N TYR A 81 -17.54 -8.35 -4.25
CA TYR A 81 -18.66 -7.42 -4.17
C TYR A 81 -19.88 -7.94 -4.93
N SER A 82 -19.71 -8.45 -6.17
CA SER A 82 -20.78 -8.99 -6.97
C SER A 82 -21.46 -10.21 -6.34
N GLN A 83 -20.71 -11.05 -5.62
CA GLN A 83 -21.27 -12.16 -4.84
C GLN A 83 -22.15 -11.66 -3.68
N ASN A 84 -21.74 -10.60 -3.01
CA ASN A 84 -22.53 -9.98 -1.95
C ASN A 84 -23.78 -9.30 -2.49
N LEU A 85 -23.73 -8.65 -3.66
CA LEU A 85 -24.91 -8.07 -4.34
C LEU A 85 -26.01 -9.10 -4.60
N LYS A 86 -25.65 -10.29 -5.06
CA LYS A 86 -26.61 -11.40 -5.30
C LYS A 86 -27.34 -11.81 -4.02
N ASN A 87 -26.69 -11.69 -2.87
CA ASN A 87 -27.24 -12.13 -1.59
C ASN A 87 -28.00 -11.03 -0.83
N ARG A 88 -27.62 -9.75 -1.01
CA ARG A 88 -28.12 -8.63 -0.19
C ARG A 88 -28.85 -7.55 -0.98
N GLY A 89 -28.80 -7.59 -2.33
CA GLY A 89 -29.24 -6.49 -3.18
C GLY A 89 -28.23 -5.33 -3.26
N PRO A 90 -28.56 -4.23 -3.97
CA PRO A 90 -27.68 -3.09 -4.15
C PRO A 90 -27.31 -2.44 -2.81
N PHE A 91 -26.01 -2.14 -2.62
CA PHE A 91 -25.48 -1.42 -1.47
C PHE A 91 -24.18 -0.70 -1.83
N VAL A 92 -23.84 0.34 -1.09
CA VAL A 92 -22.54 1.02 -1.19
C VAL A 92 -21.57 0.32 -0.24
N ALA A 93 -20.43 -0.09 -0.78
CA ALA A 93 -19.37 -0.67 0.02
C ALA A 93 -18.11 0.23 0.00
N LYS A 94 -17.56 0.45 1.17
CA LYS A 94 -16.26 1.09 1.39
C LYS A 94 -15.31 0.02 1.92
N TRP A 95 -14.43 -0.47 1.05
CA TRP A 95 -13.54 -1.59 1.36
C TRP A 95 -12.08 -1.22 1.15
N PHE A 96 -11.21 -1.84 1.91
CA PHE A 96 -9.77 -1.81 1.67
C PHE A 96 -9.14 -3.18 1.93
N TYR A 97 -7.98 -3.40 1.34
CA TYR A 97 -7.13 -4.55 1.61
C TYR A 97 -5.66 -4.15 1.70
N ILE A 98 -4.87 -4.98 2.36
CA ILE A 98 -3.42 -5.02 2.27
C ILE A 98 -3.07 -6.44 1.82
N SER A 99 -2.37 -6.57 0.70
CA SER A 99 -2.05 -7.87 0.09
C SER A 99 -0.66 -7.85 -0.53
N PRO A 100 0.08 -8.98 -0.49
CA PRO A 100 1.28 -9.11 -1.29
C PRO A 100 0.97 -8.94 -2.78
N ALA A 101 1.84 -8.24 -3.48
CA ALA A 101 1.85 -8.09 -4.93
C ALA A 101 3.20 -8.57 -5.47
N VAL A 102 3.16 -9.46 -6.46
CA VAL A 102 4.36 -9.97 -7.10
C VAL A 102 4.51 -9.31 -8.45
N ARG A 103 5.64 -8.65 -8.67
CA ARG A 103 5.94 -7.93 -9.90
C ARG A 103 7.29 -8.38 -10.48
N PRO A 104 7.44 -8.50 -11.79
CA PRO A 104 8.74 -8.69 -12.39
C PRO A 104 9.51 -7.39 -12.36
N GLU A 105 10.76 -7.45 -11.96
CA GLU A 105 11.67 -6.32 -11.89
C GLU A 105 13.06 -6.74 -12.35
N GLY A 106 13.58 -6.14 -13.43
CA GLY A 106 14.95 -6.36 -13.89
C GLY A 106 15.37 -7.82 -14.16
N GLY A 107 14.43 -8.70 -14.53
CA GLY A 107 14.66 -10.15 -14.71
C GLY A 107 14.54 -10.99 -13.44
N HIS A 108 14.21 -10.37 -12.32
CA HIS A 108 13.89 -10.99 -11.04
C HIS A 108 12.41 -10.75 -10.67
N PHE A 109 11.97 -11.32 -9.57
CA PHE A 109 10.64 -11.07 -9.04
C PHE A 109 10.76 -10.33 -7.71
N ALA A 110 10.15 -9.15 -7.66
CA ALA A 110 10.00 -8.40 -6.42
C ALA A 110 8.64 -8.73 -5.78
N VAL A 111 8.64 -8.96 -4.49
CA VAL A 111 7.42 -9.05 -3.68
C VAL A 111 7.28 -7.71 -2.95
N SER A 112 6.20 -7.01 -3.21
CA SER A 112 5.83 -5.78 -2.52
C SER A 112 4.46 -5.96 -1.87
N HIS A 113 4.02 -4.99 -1.06
CA HIS A 113 2.68 -4.96 -0.49
C HIS A 113 1.87 -3.84 -1.14
N GLU A 114 0.66 -4.18 -1.51
CA GLU A 114 -0.29 -3.25 -2.10
C GLU A 114 -1.41 -2.94 -1.11
N LEU A 115 -1.67 -1.65 -0.91
CA LEU A 115 -2.87 -1.15 -0.28
C LEU A 115 -3.87 -0.81 -1.38
N GLY A 116 -5.04 -1.46 -1.39
CA GLY A 116 -6.16 -1.07 -2.23
C GLY A 116 -7.30 -0.50 -1.40
N VAL A 117 -7.85 0.63 -1.82
CA VAL A 117 -8.99 1.31 -1.15
C VAL A 117 -10.08 1.55 -2.17
N PHE A 118 -11.33 1.18 -1.87
CA PHE A 118 -12.43 1.17 -2.84
C PHE A 118 -13.73 1.74 -2.29
N VAL A 119 -14.42 2.47 -3.17
CA VAL A 119 -15.84 2.78 -3.04
C VAL A 119 -16.57 2.06 -4.17
N LEU A 120 -17.48 1.14 -3.84
CA LEU A 120 -18.22 0.31 -4.79
C LEU A 120 -19.72 0.59 -4.65
N GLY A 121 -20.39 0.69 -5.80
CA GLY A 121 -21.84 0.92 -5.84
C GLY A 121 -22.24 2.39 -5.79
N GLU A 122 -21.31 3.31 -5.75
CA GLU A 122 -21.53 4.76 -5.75
C GLU A 122 -20.53 5.45 -6.69
N GLU A 123 -20.96 6.48 -7.37
CA GLU A 123 -20.10 7.30 -8.22
C GLU A 123 -20.49 8.79 -8.11
N GLY A 124 -19.65 9.65 -8.69
CA GLY A 124 -19.85 11.10 -8.66
C GLY A 124 -18.73 11.84 -7.96
N SER A 125 -18.84 13.17 -7.88
CA SER A 125 -17.81 14.02 -7.28
C SER A 125 -17.57 13.66 -5.82
N LEU A 126 -18.63 13.52 -5.03
CA LEU A 126 -18.55 13.25 -3.60
C LEU A 126 -17.84 11.90 -3.30
N ALA A 127 -18.13 10.83 -4.05
CA ALA A 127 -17.48 9.55 -3.84
C ALA A 127 -15.98 9.60 -4.16
N ASN A 128 -15.59 10.30 -5.25
CA ASN A 128 -14.18 10.55 -5.57
C ASN A 128 -13.47 11.35 -4.47
N ILE A 129 -14.11 12.42 -3.98
CA ILE A 129 -13.54 13.26 -2.93
C ILE A 129 -13.39 12.49 -1.62
N GLN A 130 -14.36 11.67 -1.25
CA GLN A 130 -14.25 10.81 -0.07
C GLN A 130 -13.05 9.86 -0.17
N LEU A 131 -12.81 9.28 -1.34
CA LEU A 131 -11.66 8.42 -1.56
C LEU A 131 -10.35 9.21 -1.48
N ILE A 132 -10.23 10.35 -2.17
CA ILE A 132 -9.05 11.21 -2.15
C ILE A 132 -8.76 11.69 -0.71
N ASN A 133 -9.78 12.19 -0.01
CA ASN A 133 -9.64 12.66 1.37
C ASN A 133 -9.20 11.52 2.31
N ALA A 134 -9.81 10.35 2.21
CA ALA A 134 -9.43 9.21 3.07
C ALA A 134 -7.95 8.85 2.90
N VAL A 135 -7.46 8.71 1.66
CA VAL A 135 -6.06 8.32 1.41
C VAL A 135 -5.07 9.42 1.78
N THR A 136 -5.39 10.70 1.52
CA THR A 136 -4.53 11.83 1.90
C THR A 136 -4.45 12.02 3.40
N GLN A 137 -5.56 11.83 4.12
CA GLN A 137 -5.59 11.86 5.58
C GLN A 137 -4.83 10.69 6.21
N VAL A 138 -4.82 9.52 5.57
CA VAL A 138 -3.97 8.40 5.99
C VAL A 138 -2.50 8.81 5.89
N PHE A 139 -2.06 9.38 4.77
CA PHE A 139 -0.68 9.82 4.60
C PHE A 139 -0.29 10.92 5.59
N SER A 140 -1.16 11.92 5.78
CA SER A 140 -0.96 12.95 6.81
C SER A 140 -0.86 12.36 8.22
N GLY A 141 -1.74 11.41 8.55
CA GLY A 141 -1.74 10.70 9.85
C GLY A 141 -0.49 9.86 10.09
N LEU A 142 0.12 9.34 9.04
CA LEU A 142 1.44 8.68 9.09
C LEU A 142 2.59 9.66 9.24
N GLY A 143 2.33 10.97 9.12
CA GLY A 143 3.32 12.05 9.23
C GLY A 143 3.98 12.43 7.92
N ILE A 144 3.48 11.95 6.79
CA ILE A 144 3.90 12.41 5.47
C ILE A 144 3.23 13.78 5.25
N LYS A 145 4.00 14.86 5.44
CA LYS A 145 3.45 16.23 5.40
C LYS A 145 3.51 16.85 4.01
N GLU A 146 4.48 16.45 3.22
CA GLU A 146 4.70 17.00 1.89
C GLU A 146 4.25 15.97 0.85
N PHE A 147 3.03 16.11 0.36
CA PHE A 147 2.52 15.38 -0.79
C PHE A 147 1.71 16.33 -1.65
N ILE A 148 1.56 15.99 -2.92
CA ILE A 148 0.73 16.71 -3.90
C ILE A 148 -0.16 15.70 -4.60
N ALA A 149 -1.44 16.01 -4.70
CA ALA A 149 -2.39 15.27 -5.52
C ALA A 149 -2.36 15.83 -6.95
N GLU A 150 -1.90 15.06 -7.90
CA GLU A 150 -2.10 15.35 -9.32
C GLU A 150 -3.48 14.87 -9.71
N ILE A 151 -4.26 15.74 -10.32
CA ILE A 151 -5.66 15.45 -10.66
C ILE A 151 -5.89 15.77 -12.13
N THR A 152 -6.70 14.94 -12.79
CA THR A 152 -7.21 15.20 -14.14
C THR A 152 -8.61 14.60 -14.30
N SER A 153 -9.26 14.93 -15.41
CA SER A 153 -10.45 14.22 -15.87
C SER A 153 -10.22 13.55 -17.22
N ARG A 154 -10.54 12.28 -17.30
CA ARG A 154 -10.56 11.51 -18.55
C ARG A 154 -11.91 11.65 -19.28
N GLY A 155 -12.82 12.48 -18.78
CA GLY A 155 -14.15 12.65 -19.32
C GLY A 155 -14.99 11.36 -19.36
N CYS A 156 -16.13 11.44 -20.03
CA CYS A 156 -17.00 10.30 -20.32
C CYS A 156 -16.73 9.71 -21.73
N LYS A 157 -17.49 8.69 -22.12
CA LYS A 157 -17.39 8.09 -23.48
C LYS A 157 -17.55 9.14 -24.59
N ALA A 158 -18.47 10.11 -24.43
CA ALA A 158 -18.71 11.16 -25.42
C ALA A 158 -17.53 12.13 -25.54
N CYS A 159 -17.00 12.61 -24.40
CA CYS A 159 -15.80 13.45 -24.37
C CYS A 159 -14.62 12.76 -25.06
N GLN A 160 -14.40 11.48 -24.75
CA GLN A 160 -13.31 10.69 -25.34
C GLN A 160 -13.49 10.45 -26.83
N ALA A 161 -14.74 10.25 -27.31
CA ALA A 161 -15.01 10.05 -28.72
C ALA A 161 -14.62 11.30 -29.53
N ASN A 162 -15.05 12.49 -29.08
CA ASN A 162 -14.69 13.77 -29.69
C ASN A 162 -13.17 14.01 -29.64
N TYR A 163 -12.55 13.79 -28.48
CA TYR A 163 -11.12 14.01 -28.30
C TYR A 163 -10.24 13.06 -29.13
N ARG A 164 -10.68 11.82 -29.37
CA ARG A 164 -9.95 10.86 -30.21
C ARG A 164 -9.72 11.36 -31.63
N GLU A 165 -10.68 12.04 -32.21
CA GLU A 165 -10.55 12.62 -33.56
C GLU A 165 -9.51 13.73 -33.54
N ILE A 166 -9.60 14.63 -32.57
CA ILE A 166 -8.67 15.75 -32.41
C ILE A 166 -7.23 15.25 -32.16
N LEU A 167 -7.09 14.25 -31.30
CA LEU A 167 -5.79 13.65 -31.01
C LEU A 167 -5.21 12.95 -32.25
N ARG A 168 -6.04 12.25 -33.02
CA ARG A 168 -5.60 11.58 -34.26
C ARG A 168 -5.07 12.59 -35.27
N ASP A 169 -5.80 13.66 -35.51
CA ASP A 169 -5.38 14.74 -36.42
C ASP A 169 -4.04 15.40 -35.98
N TYR A 170 -3.78 15.47 -34.69
CA TYR A 170 -2.53 15.96 -34.16
C TYR A 170 -1.39 14.94 -34.35
N LEU A 171 -1.63 13.67 -34.02
CA LEU A 171 -0.62 12.62 -34.07
C LEU A 171 -0.24 12.25 -35.52
N ASP A 172 -1.18 12.32 -36.47
CA ASP A 172 -0.91 12.12 -37.91
C ASP A 172 0.16 13.09 -38.44
N LYS A 173 0.16 14.35 -37.93
CA LYS A 173 1.15 15.36 -38.27
C LYS A 173 2.52 15.12 -37.63
N THR A 174 2.60 14.32 -36.62
CA THR A 174 3.80 14.04 -35.83
C THR A 174 4.19 12.56 -35.84
N GLU A 175 3.60 11.75 -36.74
CA GLU A 175 3.75 10.29 -36.80
C GLU A 175 5.21 9.84 -36.85
N THR A 176 6.04 10.56 -37.61
CA THR A 176 7.47 10.23 -37.77
C THR A 176 8.28 10.31 -36.47
N LEU A 177 7.79 11.04 -35.47
CA LEU A 177 8.41 11.20 -34.15
C LEU A 177 7.97 10.13 -33.14
N LEU A 178 6.97 9.31 -33.50
CA LEU A 178 6.39 8.30 -32.61
C LEU A 178 7.10 6.94 -32.79
N CYS A 179 7.17 6.18 -31.70
CA CYS A 179 7.64 4.79 -31.72
C CYS A 179 6.65 3.86 -32.45
N GLY A 180 7.06 2.63 -32.73
CA GLY A 180 6.24 1.66 -33.45
C GLY A 180 4.93 1.32 -32.72
N ASP A 181 4.98 1.20 -31.40
CA ASP A 181 3.81 0.88 -30.59
C ASP A 181 2.79 2.03 -30.60
N CYS A 182 3.23 3.29 -30.46
CA CYS A 182 2.35 4.46 -30.55
C CYS A 182 1.69 4.58 -31.92
N ARG A 183 2.42 4.30 -33.00
CA ARG A 183 1.85 4.28 -34.36
C ARG A 183 0.81 3.18 -34.53
N ALA A 184 1.05 2.01 -33.96
CA ALA A 184 0.06 0.93 -33.94
C ALA A 184 -1.20 1.32 -33.15
N ASP A 185 -1.05 2.01 -32.03
CA ASP A 185 -2.17 2.51 -31.23
C ASP A 185 -3.00 3.59 -31.95
N MET A 186 -2.36 4.47 -32.70
CA MET A 186 -3.06 5.47 -33.54
C MET A 186 -3.99 4.83 -34.56
N ALA A 187 -3.55 3.74 -35.18
CA ALA A 187 -4.35 3.01 -36.17
C ALA A 187 -5.52 2.23 -35.54
N GLY A 188 -5.51 2.02 -34.21
CA GLY A 188 -6.47 1.25 -33.47
C GLY A 188 -7.58 2.09 -32.81
N GLU A 189 -8.51 1.39 -32.14
CA GLU A 189 -9.57 2.04 -31.36
C GLU A 189 -9.05 2.68 -30.06
N ASN A 190 -7.86 2.29 -29.60
CA ASN A 190 -7.33 2.68 -28.28
C ASN A 190 -6.23 3.75 -28.39
N ILE A 191 -6.44 4.76 -29.20
CA ILE A 191 -5.48 5.86 -29.41
C ILE A 191 -5.05 6.53 -28.10
N LEU A 192 -5.89 6.52 -27.04
CA LEU A 192 -5.56 7.13 -25.74
C LEU A 192 -4.43 6.39 -25.01
N SER A 193 -4.10 5.15 -25.40
CA SER A 193 -2.98 4.41 -24.82
C SER A 193 -1.60 4.97 -25.18
N VAL A 194 -1.51 5.88 -26.16
CA VAL A 194 -0.26 6.58 -26.49
C VAL A 194 0.27 7.38 -25.29
N PHE A 195 -0.60 7.89 -24.41
CA PHE A 195 -0.20 8.61 -23.20
C PHE A 195 0.53 7.74 -22.17
N ASP A 196 0.48 6.43 -22.32
CA ASP A 196 1.16 5.47 -21.46
C ASP A 196 2.58 5.13 -21.93
N CYS A 197 2.99 5.70 -23.09
CA CYS A 197 4.30 5.45 -23.69
C CYS A 197 5.42 6.04 -22.82
N GLN A 198 6.46 5.23 -22.58
CA GLN A 198 7.63 5.65 -21.81
C GLN A 198 8.78 6.17 -22.68
N THR A 199 8.65 6.10 -24.02
CA THR A 199 9.67 6.58 -24.95
C THR A 199 9.75 8.10 -24.89
N GLN A 200 10.93 8.64 -24.61
CA GLN A 200 11.15 10.08 -24.39
C GLN A 200 10.66 10.96 -25.55
N THR A 201 10.92 10.55 -26.79
CA THR A 201 10.45 11.29 -27.97
C THR A 201 8.94 11.35 -28.06
N CYS A 202 8.26 10.22 -27.83
CA CYS A 202 6.79 10.17 -27.78
C CYS A 202 6.24 11.07 -26.67
N ARG A 203 6.82 11.01 -25.47
CA ARG A 203 6.40 11.85 -24.33
C ARG A 203 6.52 13.34 -24.68
N SER A 204 7.60 13.76 -25.33
CA SER A 204 7.77 15.17 -25.76
C SER A 204 6.69 15.60 -26.75
N VAL A 205 6.31 14.74 -27.70
CA VAL A 205 5.21 15.01 -28.65
C VAL A 205 3.89 15.11 -27.90
N LEU A 206 3.60 14.17 -27.00
CA LEU A 206 2.35 14.11 -26.25
C LEU A 206 2.16 15.28 -25.26
N MET A 207 3.24 15.80 -24.69
CA MET A 207 3.21 16.99 -23.85
C MET A 207 2.71 18.25 -24.60
N SER A 208 2.88 18.29 -25.92
CA SER A 208 2.43 19.39 -26.77
C SER A 208 1.09 19.10 -27.47
N SER A 209 0.48 17.94 -27.20
CA SER A 209 -0.80 17.57 -27.79
C SER A 209 -1.96 18.36 -27.17
N PRO A 210 -3.08 18.53 -27.89
CA PRO A 210 -4.33 19.00 -27.30
C PRO A 210 -4.66 18.18 -26.05
N GLN A 211 -5.17 18.83 -24.99
CA GLN A 211 -5.42 18.16 -23.71
C GLN A 211 -6.89 17.76 -23.59
N LEU A 212 -7.19 16.52 -23.19
CA LEU A 212 -8.57 16.05 -23.07
C LEU A 212 -9.43 16.92 -22.14
N ILE A 213 -8.82 17.48 -21.11
CA ILE A 213 -9.51 18.33 -20.14
C ILE A 213 -10.14 19.58 -20.78
N ASP A 214 -9.62 20.05 -21.92
CA ASP A 214 -10.16 21.20 -22.66
C ASP A 214 -11.41 20.86 -23.48
N PHE A 215 -11.67 19.56 -23.68
CA PHE A 215 -12.78 19.04 -24.49
C PHE A 215 -13.83 18.28 -23.67
N LEU A 216 -13.88 18.53 -22.38
CA LEU A 216 -14.92 17.98 -21.50
C LEU A 216 -16.29 18.60 -21.83
N ASP A 217 -17.32 17.74 -21.85
CA ASP A 217 -18.70 18.23 -21.84
C ASP A 217 -19.05 18.93 -20.53
N ASP A 218 -20.19 19.64 -20.51
CA ASP A 218 -20.58 20.43 -19.36
C ASP A 218 -20.73 19.57 -18.08
N SER A 219 -21.23 18.34 -18.20
CA SER A 219 -21.40 17.44 -17.06
C SER A 219 -20.05 17.00 -16.46
N CYS A 220 -19.10 16.58 -17.31
CA CYS A 220 -17.77 16.18 -16.87
C CYS A 220 -16.97 17.37 -16.32
N ARG A 221 -17.14 18.55 -16.93
CA ARG A 221 -16.52 19.80 -16.46
C ARG A 221 -17.05 20.18 -15.08
N THR A 222 -18.38 20.18 -14.89
CA THR A 222 -19.00 20.46 -13.59
C THR A 222 -18.51 19.47 -12.53
N THR A 223 -18.50 18.17 -12.85
CA THR A 223 -18.00 17.14 -11.91
C THR A 223 -16.55 17.39 -11.48
N LEU A 224 -15.69 17.82 -12.41
CA LEU A 224 -14.29 18.13 -12.10
C LEU A 224 -14.20 19.39 -11.24
N VAL A 225 -14.91 20.47 -11.59
CA VAL A 225 -14.90 21.72 -10.84
C VAL A 225 -15.40 21.51 -9.42
N ASP A 226 -16.53 20.83 -9.24
CA ASP A 226 -17.10 20.50 -7.91
C ASP A 226 -16.09 19.71 -7.06
N ALA A 227 -15.37 18.78 -7.69
CA ALA A 227 -14.34 18.00 -7.00
C ALA A 227 -13.17 18.90 -6.56
N LEU A 228 -12.68 19.79 -7.42
CA LEU A 228 -11.57 20.69 -7.11
C LEU A 228 -11.95 21.72 -6.03
N GLU A 229 -13.13 22.32 -6.12
CA GLU A 229 -13.63 23.25 -5.10
C GLU A 229 -13.74 22.59 -3.73
N THR A 230 -14.16 21.31 -3.70
CA THR A 230 -14.24 20.58 -2.43
C THR A 230 -12.85 20.21 -1.91
N ILE A 231 -11.90 19.84 -2.77
CA ILE A 231 -10.52 19.55 -2.41
C ILE A 231 -9.83 20.80 -1.85
N ASP A 232 -10.08 21.97 -2.45
CA ASP A 232 -9.64 23.28 -1.94
C ASP A 232 -10.20 23.52 -0.52
N GLY A 233 -11.48 23.27 -0.31
CA GLY A 233 -12.13 23.40 0.99
C GLY A 233 -11.63 22.43 2.06
N LEU A 234 -10.93 21.38 1.67
CA LEU A 234 -10.30 20.40 2.55
C LEU A 234 -8.79 20.64 2.77
N ASP A 235 -8.25 21.74 2.23
CA ASP A 235 -6.82 22.10 2.26
C ASP A 235 -5.89 20.97 1.74
N ILE A 236 -6.35 20.20 0.76
CA ILE A 236 -5.55 19.15 0.13
C ILE A 236 -4.73 19.79 -1.00
N PRO A 237 -3.38 19.77 -0.93
CA PRO A 237 -2.57 20.36 -1.99
C PRO A 237 -2.69 19.55 -3.28
N TYR A 238 -3.03 20.23 -4.38
CA TYR A 238 -3.16 19.57 -5.69
C TYR A 238 -2.61 20.42 -6.85
N VAL A 239 -2.38 19.75 -7.97
CA VAL A 239 -2.09 20.35 -9.27
C VAL A 239 -2.91 19.63 -10.34
N LEU A 240 -3.34 20.38 -11.36
CA LEU A 240 -3.94 19.79 -12.56
C LEU A 240 -2.82 19.24 -13.46
N ASN A 241 -2.88 17.95 -13.74
CA ASN A 241 -1.96 17.28 -14.66
C ASN A 241 -2.74 16.62 -15.81
N ALA A 242 -2.92 17.35 -16.89
CA ALA A 242 -3.67 16.87 -18.05
C ALA A 242 -3.04 15.64 -18.74
N ASN A 243 -1.74 15.38 -18.52
CA ASN A 243 -1.01 14.22 -19.06
C ASN A 243 -1.05 13.02 -18.10
N LEU A 244 -1.72 13.13 -16.95
CA LEU A 244 -1.86 12.00 -16.04
C LEU A 244 -2.63 10.87 -16.72
N SER A 245 -2.03 9.68 -16.74
CA SER A 245 -2.63 8.48 -17.30
C SER A 245 -2.64 7.34 -16.29
N ASN A 246 -3.62 6.46 -16.43
CA ASN A 246 -3.72 5.19 -15.75
C ASN A 246 -4.45 4.22 -16.68
N HIS A 247 -3.80 3.16 -17.08
CA HIS A 247 -4.31 2.19 -18.05
C HIS A 247 -5.64 1.52 -17.65
N LEU A 248 -5.90 1.44 -16.34
CA LEU A 248 -7.04 0.74 -15.79
C LEU A 248 -8.18 1.69 -15.40
N ALA A 249 -7.87 2.93 -15.02
CA ALA A 249 -8.86 3.97 -14.71
C ALA A 249 -9.11 4.84 -15.95
N GLU A 250 -10.13 4.48 -16.71
CA GLU A 250 -10.32 4.98 -18.08
C GLU A 250 -11.26 6.19 -18.19
N GLU A 251 -12.04 6.50 -17.17
CA GLU A 251 -13.10 7.52 -17.22
C GLU A 251 -13.09 8.44 -16.00
N LYS A 252 -13.70 9.62 -16.17
CA LYS A 252 -13.96 10.62 -15.12
C LYS A 252 -12.69 11.07 -14.40
N ILE A 253 -12.73 11.22 -13.08
CA ILE A 253 -11.61 11.71 -12.29
C ILE A 253 -10.53 10.63 -12.14
N LEU A 254 -9.30 11.05 -12.43
CA LEU A 254 -8.08 10.30 -12.21
C LEU A 254 -7.17 11.13 -11.30
N PHE A 255 -6.53 10.49 -10.33
CA PHE A 255 -5.61 11.17 -9.43
C PHE A 255 -4.40 10.30 -9.06
N ARG A 256 -3.31 10.96 -8.72
CA ARG A 256 -2.06 10.35 -8.27
C ARG A 256 -1.52 11.17 -7.10
N ILE A 257 -1.02 10.51 -6.07
CA ILE A 257 -0.43 11.17 -4.90
C ILE A 257 1.08 10.99 -4.95
N ASN A 258 1.80 12.09 -5.02
CA ASN A 258 3.25 12.13 -5.10
C ASN A 258 3.84 12.87 -3.90
N VAL A 259 5.07 12.48 -3.51
CA VAL A 259 5.92 13.28 -2.63
C VAL A 259 6.85 14.10 -3.50
N PRO A 260 6.81 15.44 -3.41
CA PRO A 260 7.73 16.29 -4.15
C PRO A 260 9.17 16.12 -3.65
N GLY A 261 10.15 16.18 -4.54
CA GLY A 261 11.57 16.04 -4.20
C GLY A 261 12.42 15.70 -5.42
N GLY A 262 13.71 15.41 -5.23
CA GLY A 262 14.67 15.19 -6.32
C GLY A 262 14.37 14.00 -7.24
N GLU A 263 13.84 12.90 -6.69
CA GLU A 263 13.20 11.82 -7.45
C GLU A 263 11.70 11.81 -7.10
N GLU A 264 10.87 11.92 -8.14
CA GLU A 264 9.42 11.89 -7.98
C GLU A 264 9.01 10.53 -7.38
N ARG A 265 8.50 10.55 -6.16
CA ARG A 265 8.03 9.35 -5.48
C ARG A 265 6.51 9.27 -5.53
N VAL A 266 6.00 8.29 -6.26
CA VAL A 266 4.56 7.99 -6.33
C VAL A 266 4.15 7.13 -5.15
N LEU A 267 3.28 7.66 -4.28
CA LEU A 267 2.70 6.90 -3.16
C LEU A 267 1.57 5.98 -3.65
N GLY A 268 0.79 6.46 -4.62
CA GLY A 268 -0.28 5.69 -5.21
C GLY A 268 -1.08 6.47 -6.23
N ALA A 269 -1.97 5.77 -6.94
CA ALA A 269 -2.85 6.34 -7.92
C ALA A 269 -4.26 5.73 -7.84
N GLY A 270 -5.26 6.50 -8.23
CA GLY A 270 -6.65 6.08 -8.17
C GLY A 270 -7.51 6.75 -9.24
N GLY A 271 -8.75 6.28 -9.36
CA GLY A 271 -9.71 6.80 -10.31
C GLY A 271 -10.94 5.91 -10.45
N ASN A 272 -11.63 6.06 -11.58
CA ASN A 272 -12.84 5.31 -11.91
C ASN A 272 -12.51 4.08 -12.76
N TYR A 273 -12.81 2.89 -12.25
CA TYR A 273 -12.59 1.59 -12.89
C TYR A 273 -13.89 0.97 -13.45
N SER A 274 -15.00 1.67 -13.42
CA SER A 274 -16.33 1.15 -13.78
C SER A 274 -16.36 0.59 -15.20
N ARG A 275 -15.66 1.21 -16.15
CA ARG A 275 -15.59 0.75 -17.54
C ARG A 275 -14.85 -0.58 -17.68
N LEU A 276 -13.74 -0.74 -16.99
CA LEU A 276 -13.01 -2.01 -16.95
C LEU A 276 -13.90 -3.11 -16.35
N ILE A 277 -14.58 -2.80 -15.24
CA ILE A 277 -15.47 -3.74 -14.57
C ILE A 277 -16.65 -4.13 -15.49
N SER A 278 -17.26 -3.19 -16.18
CA SER A 278 -18.36 -3.49 -17.13
C SER A 278 -17.92 -4.40 -18.28
N ARG A 279 -16.68 -4.28 -18.77
CA ARG A 279 -16.15 -5.20 -19.79
C ARG A 279 -16.00 -6.63 -19.27
N HIS A 280 -15.68 -6.82 -17.99
CA HIS A 280 -15.45 -8.15 -17.40
C HIS A 280 -16.70 -8.80 -16.83
N PHE A 281 -17.62 -8.02 -16.25
CA PHE A 281 -18.75 -8.52 -15.49
C PHE A 281 -20.10 -8.19 -16.14
N GLY A 282 -20.08 -7.44 -17.24
CA GLY A 282 -21.26 -7.09 -18.02
C GLY A 282 -21.71 -5.64 -17.84
N GLU A 283 -22.43 -5.15 -18.86
CA GLU A 283 -23.09 -3.85 -18.83
C GLU A 283 -24.06 -3.76 -17.66
N GLY A 284 -24.11 -2.61 -16.99
CA GLY A 284 -24.92 -2.41 -15.77
C GLY A 284 -24.25 -2.85 -14.48
N SER A 285 -22.98 -3.29 -14.53
CA SER A 285 -22.20 -3.48 -13.30
C SER A 285 -22.17 -2.19 -12.47
N PRO A 286 -22.29 -2.29 -11.13
CA PRO A 286 -22.17 -1.14 -10.25
C PRO A 286 -20.83 -0.41 -10.41
N PRO A 287 -20.81 0.92 -10.20
CA PRO A 287 -19.60 1.71 -10.34
C PRO A 287 -18.53 1.33 -9.31
N VAL A 288 -17.27 1.50 -9.70
CA VAL A 288 -16.09 1.20 -8.89
C VAL A 288 -15.10 2.34 -8.95
N LEU A 289 -14.89 2.96 -7.82
CA LEU A 289 -13.78 3.88 -7.59
C LEU A 289 -12.72 3.15 -6.75
N GLY A 290 -11.45 3.36 -7.07
CA GLY A 290 -10.37 2.69 -6.37
C GLY A 290 -9.10 3.53 -6.30
N PHE A 291 -8.26 3.20 -5.32
CA PHE A 291 -6.92 3.73 -5.14
C PHE A 291 -5.98 2.59 -4.79
N PHE A 292 -4.79 2.60 -5.38
CA PHE A 292 -3.74 1.61 -5.15
C PHE A 292 -2.46 2.31 -4.74
N ALA A 293 -1.86 1.86 -3.65
CA ALA A 293 -0.58 2.34 -3.16
C ALA A 293 0.42 1.20 -2.99
N ASN A 294 1.68 1.45 -3.32
CA ASN A 294 2.80 0.59 -2.95
C ASN A 294 3.19 0.93 -1.51
N LEU A 295 3.03 -0.03 -0.60
CA LEU A 295 3.28 0.20 0.82
C LEU A 295 4.76 0.42 1.14
N GLU A 296 5.69 -0.15 0.39
CA GLU A 296 7.11 0.09 0.55
C GLU A 296 7.45 1.56 0.26
N GLU A 297 6.84 2.15 -0.78
CA GLU A 297 7.01 3.57 -1.08
C GLU A 297 6.36 4.46 -0.02
N VAL A 298 5.19 4.07 0.49
CA VAL A 298 4.54 4.76 1.60
C VAL A 298 5.43 4.72 2.85
N VAL A 299 5.97 3.54 3.23
CA VAL A 299 6.86 3.38 4.39
C VAL A 299 8.14 4.22 4.23
N ARG A 300 8.73 4.26 3.02
CA ARG A 300 9.90 5.11 2.75
C ARG A 300 9.60 6.61 2.87
N ALA A 301 8.36 7.02 2.64
CA ALA A 301 7.93 8.41 2.79
C ALA A 301 7.60 8.80 4.25
N VAL A 302 7.31 7.82 5.11
CA VAL A 302 7.08 8.07 6.55
C VAL A 302 8.38 8.57 7.20
N PRO A 303 8.36 9.64 8.02
CA PRO A 303 9.51 10.12 8.77
C PRO A 303 10.14 9.03 9.63
N GLU A 304 11.46 8.99 9.74
CA GLU A 304 12.21 7.92 10.42
C GLU A 304 11.79 7.76 11.89
N GLU A 305 11.50 8.87 12.56
CA GLU A 305 11.04 8.88 13.95
C GLU A 305 9.69 8.18 14.16
N ARG A 306 8.91 8.02 13.07
CA ARG A 306 7.60 7.35 13.07
C ARG A 306 7.65 5.93 12.49
N ARG A 307 8.77 5.51 11.93
CA ARG A 307 8.97 4.13 11.44
C ARG A 307 9.30 3.16 12.57
N THR A 308 9.83 3.68 13.67
CA THR A 308 10.17 2.86 14.83
C THR A 308 8.92 2.25 15.41
N PRO A 309 8.91 0.95 15.73
CA PRO A 309 7.78 0.32 16.41
C PRO A 309 7.44 1.10 17.67
N LEU A 310 6.16 1.46 17.85
CA LEU A 310 5.64 2.02 19.09
C LEU A 310 5.63 0.99 20.25
N ASP A 311 5.96 -0.25 19.96
CA ASP A 311 6.22 -1.28 20.94
C ASP A 311 7.65 -1.15 21.47
N THR A 312 7.89 -0.07 22.25
CA THR A 312 9.04 -0.06 23.13
C THR A 312 8.94 -1.28 24.02
N VAL A 313 9.89 -2.17 23.87
CA VAL A 313 10.07 -3.29 24.80
C VAL A 313 10.47 -2.66 26.13
N GLU A 314 9.66 -2.83 27.15
CA GLU A 314 9.96 -2.28 28.48
C GLU A 314 11.10 -3.05 29.13
N VAL A 315 11.07 -4.37 28.95
CA VAL A 315 12.01 -5.31 29.56
C VAL A 315 12.58 -6.26 28.53
N PHE A 316 13.89 -6.35 28.44
CA PHE A 316 14.60 -7.31 27.60
C PHE A 316 15.29 -8.37 28.47
N ILE A 317 15.02 -9.65 28.23
CA ILE A 317 15.62 -10.74 29.02
C ILE A 317 16.84 -11.29 28.30
N ILE A 318 17.96 -11.37 28.99
CA ILE A 318 19.26 -11.81 28.50
C ILE A 318 19.71 -13.07 29.24
N PRO A 319 19.39 -14.27 28.71
CA PRO A 319 19.84 -15.52 29.30
C PRO A 319 21.26 -15.89 28.82
N LEU A 320 22.09 -16.39 29.74
CA LEU A 320 23.45 -16.83 29.46
C LEU A 320 23.63 -18.31 29.80
N GLY A 321 23.40 -19.19 28.82
CA GLY A 321 23.52 -20.64 28.91
C GLY A 321 22.18 -21.36 29.12
N VAL A 322 22.19 -22.67 28.93
CA VAL A 322 20.98 -23.51 28.84
C VAL A 322 20.11 -23.47 30.12
N ILE A 323 20.72 -23.47 31.31
CA ILE A 323 19.99 -23.41 32.56
C ILE A 323 19.31 -22.05 32.72
N ALA A 324 20.01 -20.99 32.35
CA ALA A 324 19.48 -19.63 32.36
C ALA A 324 18.31 -19.44 31.39
N CYS A 325 18.34 -20.08 30.19
CA CYS A 325 17.23 -20.03 29.24
C CYS A 325 15.94 -20.62 29.82
N ARG A 326 16.02 -21.70 30.58
CA ARG A 326 14.82 -22.30 31.24
C ARG A 326 14.21 -21.33 32.26
N ARG A 327 15.04 -20.67 33.05
CA ARG A 327 14.57 -19.65 34.01
C ARG A 327 14.00 -18.42 33.28
N ALA A 328 14.66 -17.97 32.24
CA ALA A 328 14.22 -16.83 31.43
C ALA A 328 12.83 -17.05 30.81
N LEU A 329 12.49 -18.28 30.38
CA LEU A 329 11.14 -18.62 29.89
C LEU A 329 10.07 -18.45 30.96
N ALA A 330 10.35 -18.88 32.20
CA ALA A 330 9.42 -18.67 33.33
C ALA A 330 9.27 -17.19 33.64
N LEU A 331 10.39 -16.47 33.71
CA LEU A 331 10.43 -15.03 33.99
C LEU A 331 9.71 -14.21 32.88
N TYR A 332 9.88 -14.60 31.61
CA TYR A 332 9.16 -14.00 30.49
C TYR A 332 7.64 -14.08 30.70
N ARG A 333 7.15 -15.25 31.08
CA ARG A 333 5.73 -15.45 31.34
C ARG A 333 5.26 -14.65 32.55
N GLU A 334 6.00 -14.66 33.66
CA GLU A 334 5.67 -13.90 34.87
C GLU A 334 5.53 -12.39 34.57
N LEU A 335 6.46 -11.82 33.82
CA LEU A 335 6.43 -10.42 33.41
C LEU A 335 5.27 -10.09 32.44
N ARG A 336 5.01 -10.97 31.48
CA ARG A 336 3.89 -10.82 30.54
C ARG A 336 2.55 -10.89 31.26
N ASP A 337 2.39 -11.83 32.18
CA ASP A 337 1.17 -11.99 32.99
C ASP A 337 0.99 -10.75 33.92
N ALA A 338 2.07 -10.10 34.29
CA ALA A 338 2.07 -8.84 35.03
C ALA A 338 1.76 -7.59 34.17
N GLY A 339 1.49 -7.76 32.85
CA GLY A 339 1.10 -6.71 31.92
C GLY A 339 2.27 -5.90 31.33
N LEU A 340 3.50 -6.43 31.40
CA LEU A 340 4.71 -5.78 30.87
C LEU A 340 4.98 -6.20 29.42
N LYS A 341 5.57 -5.30 28.64
CA LYS A 341 6.05 -5.55 27.27
C LYS A 341 7.46 -6.11 27.33
N VAL A 342 7.59 -7.41 27.08
CA VAL A 342 8.83 -8.16 27.25
C VAL A 342 9.31 -8.73 25.93
N ALA A 343 10.60 -8.61 25.64
CA ALA A 343 11.32 -9.38 24.61
C ALA A 343 12.47 -10.18 25.23
N GLU A 344 13.04 -11.09 24.45
CA GLU A 344 14.07 -12.00 24.94
C GLU A 344 15.01 -12.47 23.81
N ALA A 345 16.22 -12.88 24.17
CA ALA A 345 17.26 -13.39 23.29
C ALA A 345 17.58 -14.87 23.57
N MET A 346 16.55 -15.73 23.65
CA MET A 346 16.72 -17.13 24.09
C MET A 346 17.34 -18.06 23.04
N LEU A 347 17.22 -17.71 21.76
CA LEU A 347 17.74 -18.51 20.68
C LEU A 347 19.07 -17.97 20.17
N GLY A 348 20.01 -18.86 19.98
CA GLY A 348 21.37 -18.54 19.55
C GLY A 348 22.34 -18.43 20.72
N ASN A 349 23.53 -18.94 20.52
CA ASN A 349 24.60 -18.91 21.54
C ASN A 349 25.36 -17.56 21.47
N GLN A 350 24.64 -16.47 21.78
CA GLN A 350 25.17 -15.12 21.60
C GLN A 350 25.88 -14.62 22.87
N SER A 351 26.91 -13.82 22.67
CA SER A 351 27.61 -13.18 23.79
C SER A 351 26.71 -12.15 24.49
N ILE A 352 26.92 -11.93 25.78
CA ILE A 352 26.21 -10.88 26.54
C ILE A 352 26.27 -9.50 25.84
N LYS A 353 27.41 -9.20 25.19
CA LYS A 353 27.59 -7.95 24.46
C LYS A 353 26.61 -7.83 23.28
N HIS A 354 26.36 -8.92 22.57
CA HIS A 354 25.43 -8.95 21.44
C HIS A 354 23.99 -8.80 21.92
N GLN A 355 23.59 -9.55 22.96
CA GLN A 355 22.25 -9.47 23.53
C GLN A 355 21.95 -8.09 24.16
N LEU A 356 22.94 -7.45 24.77
CA LEU A 356 22.80 -6.07 25.25
C LEU A 356 22.63 -5.08 24.10
N LYS A 357 23.26 -5.33 22.95
CA LYS A 357 23.03 -4.52 21.76
C LYS A 357 21.61 -4.69 21.24
N GLU A 358 21.10 -5.92 21.19
CA GLU A 358 19.71 -6.19 20.82
C GLU A 358 18.73 -5.47 21.77
N ALA A 359 18.99 -5.49 23.07
CA ALA A 359 18.19 -4.74 24.06
C ALA A 359 18.15 -3.22 23.76
N VAL A 360 19.29 -2.65 23.30
CA VAL A 360 19.34 -1.25 22.86
C VAL A 360 18.56 -1.05 21.56
N ASP A 361 18.70 -1.94 20.59
CA ASP A 361 18.02 -1.86 19.31
C ASP A 361 16.48 -1.98 19.48
N HIS A 362 16.03 -2.70 20.50
CA HIS A 362 14.62 -2.78 20.94
C HIS A 362 14.17 -1.61 21.83
N HIS A 363 15.03 -0.62 22.08
CA HIS A 363 14.76 0.54 22.94
C HIS A 363 14.25 0.17 24.35
N SER A 364 14.69 -0.98 24.90
CA SER A 364 14.24 -1.43 26.19
C SER A 364 14.77 -0.53 27.31
N GLU A 365 13.94 -0.28 28.33
CA GLU A 365 14.33 0.53 29.48
C GLU A 365 15.12 -0.30 30.49
N ILE A 366 14.79 -1.58 30.60
CA ILE A 366 15.39 -2.51 31.58
C ILE A 366 15.87 -3.76 30.84
N ALA A 367 17.08 -4.23 31.18
CA ALA A 367 17.53 -5.56 30.80
C ALA A 367 17.62 -6.45 32.04
N LEU A 368 17.06 -7.66 31.95
CA LEU A 368 17.15 -8.69 32.98
C LEU A 368 18.14 -9.76 32.54
N ILE A 369 19.30 -9.82 33.21
CA ILE A 369 20.38 -10.74 32.87
C ILE A 369 20.31 -11.93 33.82
N VAL A 370 20.22 -13.12 33.24
CA VAL A 370 20.17 -14.40 33.98
C VAL A 370 21.36 -15.23 33.52
N GLY A 371 22.38 -15.33 34.34
CA GLY A 371 23.50 -16.25 34.13
C GLY A 371 23.24 -17.62 34.75
N GLN A 372 24.19 -18.56 34.60
CA GLN A 372 24.06 -19.89 35.19
C GLN A 372 24.04 -19.84 36.72
N LYS A 373 24.83 -18.94 37.31
CA LYS A 373 24.88 -18.72 38.75
C LYS A 373 23.55 -18.16 39.26
N GLU A 374 23.09 -17.10 38.63
CA GLU A 374 21.81 -16.44 38.97
C GLU A 374 20.64 -17.44 38.86
N ALA A 375 20.63 -18.28 37.84
CA ALA A 375 19.59 -19.31 37.67
C ALA A 375 19.60 -20.37 38.79
N MET A 376 20.80 -20.71 39.35
CA MET A 376 20.94 -21.64 40.44
C MET A 376 20.62 -21.02 41.81
N GLU A 377 20.91 -19.74 42.00
CA GLU A 377 20.70 -18.98 43.23
C GLU A 377 19.29 -18.31 43.28
N GLU A 378 18.46 -18.57 42.27
CA GLU A 378 17.12 -17.97 42.12
C GLU A 378 17.14 -16.44 42.15
N THR A 379 18.14 -15.85 41.50
CA THR A 379 18.35 -14.41 41.39
C THR A 379 18.36 -13.94 39.92
N VAL A 380 18.23 -12.64 39.69
CA VAL A 380 18.27 -11.97 38.40
C VAL A 380 19.01 -10.64 38.55
N ILE A 381 19.90 -10.32 37.63
CA ILE A 381 20.54 -9.01 37.54
C ILE A 381 19.63 -8.08 36.74
N LEU A 382 19.10 -7.04 37.35
CA LEU A 382 18.38 -5.96 36.72
C LEU A 382 19.37 -4.86 36.33
N ARG A 383 19.40 -4.55 35.03
CA ARG A 383 20.21 -3.45 34.48
C ARG A 383 19.28 -2.36 33.93
N ASP A 384 19.44 -1.16 34.44
CA ASP A 384 18.89 0.04 33.86
C ASP A 384 19.65 0.38 32.56
N MET A 385 18.96 0.47 31.44
CA MET A 385 19.61 0.64 30.13
C MET A 385 20.08 2.07 29.88
N ARG A 386 19.52 3.07 30.60
CA ARG A 386 19.92 4.49 30.48
C ARG A 386 21.17 4.77 31.28
N SER A 387 21.19 4.38 32.56
CA SER A 387 22.31 4.63 33.48
C SER A 387 23.40 3.57 33.42
N GLY A 388 23.07 2.36 32.94
CA GLY A 388 23.95 1.20 32.99
C GLY A 388 24.11 0.57 34.37
N MET A 389 23.40 1.08 35.41
CA MET A 389 23.44 0.57 36.77
C MET A 389 22.85 -0.86 36.85
N GLN A 390 23.49 -1.72 37.63
CA GLN A 390 23.10 -3.11 37.78
C GLN A 390 22.85 -3.45 39.25
N GLU A 391 21.78 -4.16 39.54
CA GLU A 391 21.43 -4.61 40.87
C GLU A 391 20.88 -6.06 40.82
N LEU A 392 21.17 -6.80 41.90
CA LEU A 392 20.75 -8.22 42.01
C LEU A 392 19.44 -8.30 42.81
N PHE A 393 18.46 -8.98 42.28
CA PHE A 393 17.17 -9.26 42.93
C PHE A 393 16.86 -10.74 42.96
N THR A 394 16.09 -11.17 43.98
CA THR A 394 15.50 -12.51 43.96
C THR A 394 14.38 -12.59 42.95
N ASN A 395 14.10 -13.78 42.42
CA ASN A 395 13.03 -14.02 41.47
C ASN A 395 11.66 -13.51 41.92
N GLU A 396 11.36 -13.67 43.21
CA GLU A 396 10.09 -13.23 43.83
C GLU A 396 9.89 -11.71 43.77
N ARG A 397 10.98 -10.94 43.81
CA ARG A 397 10.95 -9.48 43.90
C ARG A 397 11.15 -8.76 42.56
N VAL A 398 11.66 -9.46 41.54
CA VAL A 398 12.09 -8.82 40.29
C VAL A 398 10.92 -8.18 39.54
N VAL A 399 9.73 -8.82 39.52
CA VAL A 399 8.56 -8.29 38.81
C VAL A 399 8.08 -6.98 39.44
N ASP A 400 8.00 -6.93 40.79
CA ASP A 400 7.57 -5.73 41.52
C ASP A 400 8.61 -4.59 41.34
N GLU A 401 9.90 -4.91 41.39
CA GLU A 401 10.94 -3.92 41.21
C GLU A 401 10.96 -3.36 39.77
N VAL A 402 10.75 -4.21 38.78
CA VAL A 402 10.59 -3.78 37.37
C VAL A 402 9.41 -2.81 37.23
N LYS A 403 8.24 -3.16 37.77
CA LYS A 403 7.07 -2.26 37.76
C LYS A 403 7.36 -0.92 38.41
N LYS A 404 7.96 -0.94 39.59
CA LYS A 404 8.34 0.28 40.32
C LYS A 404 9.25 1.19 39.53
N ARG A 405 10.27 0.64 38.82
CA ARG A 405 11.19 1.42 38.00
C ARG A 405 10.54 1.97 36.73
N LEU A 406 9.57 1.26 36.18
CA LEU A 406 8.77 1.72 35.05
C LEU A 406 7.61 2.66 35.44
N GLY A 407 7.44 2.94 36.73
CA GLY A 407 6.37 3.81 37.23
C GLY A 407 4.96 3.19 37.14
N LYS A 408 4.86 1.86 37.19
CA LYS A 408 3.63 1.08 37.08
C LYS A 408 3.18 0.44 38.38
#